data_81f39d5415e2195644617b8ba7445cc4
#
_entry.id   81f39d5415e2195644617b8ba7445cc4
#
_cell.length_a   1.000
_cell.length_b   1.000
_cell.length_c   1.000
_cell.angle_alpha   90.00
_cell.angle_beta   90.00
_cell.angle_gamma   90.00
#
_symmetry.space_group_name_H-M   'P 1'
#
loop_
_entity.id
_entity.type
_entity.pdbx_description
1 polymer ?
#
loop_
_entity_poly.entity_id
_entity_poly.type
_entity_poly.pdbx_seq_one_letter_code
_entity_poly.pdbx_strand_id
1 'polypeptide(L)'
;MIRKILNKVAGFFALGWLAATPSLAVNKGDLPALPLTELHKIDSVVGDGETAKRGASVTVHYSGWLYDPSKPQGKGTKFDSSKDRGQTFQFGLGRGMVIQGWDQGVEGMKVGGNRTLIIPPDLGYGSRGAGGVIPPNATLLFDVELINVE
;
A
#
# COMPACT_ATOMS: atom_id res chain seq x y z
N MET A 1 -4.15 -25.31 -14.08
CA MET A 1 -4.73 -24.93 -13.79
C MET A 1 -5.12 -24.35 -14.17
N ILE A 2 -4.82 -24.53 -13.88
CA ILE A 2 -5.52 -23.97 -13.85
C ILE A 2 -5.50 -23.50 -14.22
N ARG A 3 -5.35 -23.87 -14.08
CA ARG A 3 -5.76 -23.39 -14.06
C ARG A 3 -5.68 -22.92 -14.40
N LYS A 4 -5.58 -23.67 -14.60
CA LYS A 4 -5.96 -23.12 -14.79
C LYS A 4 -6.09 -22.52 -15.11
N ILE A 5 -6.03 -23.18 -15.35
CA ILE A 5 -6.62 -22.55 -15.51
C ILE A 5 -6.62 -21.92 -16.01
N LEU A 6 -6.54 -22.23 -16.16
CA LEU A 6 -7.10 -21.60 -16.40
C LEU A 6 -6.91 -21.11 -16.87
N ASN A 7 -6.89 -21.62 -17.06
CA ASN A 7 -7.21 -20.98 -17.24
C ASN A 7 -7.00 -20.40 -17.79
N LYS A 8 -7.12 -20.73 -17.83
CA LYS A 8 -7.50 -20.09 -18.18
C LYS A 8 -7.67 -19.34 -18.63
N VAL A 9 -7.69 -19.83 -18.89
CA VAL A 9 -8.30 -18.99 -19.10
C VAL A 9 -8.37 -18.28 -19.64
N ALA A 10 -8.37 -18.68 -19.86
CA ALA A 10 -8.80 -17.88 -20.02
C ALA A 10 -8.90 -17.20 -20.62
N GLY A 11 -8.81 -17.35 -21.11
CA GLY A 11 -9.30 -16.58 -21.29
C GLY A 11 -9.23 -15.90 -21.88
N PHE A 12 -9.27 -15.66 -22.45
CA PHE A 12 -9.66 -14.71 -22.63
C PHE A 12 -9.48 -13.99 -23.02
N PHE A 13 -9.60 -14.21 -23.36
CA PHE A 13 -9.91 -13.24 -23.39
C PHE A 13 -9.81 -12.41 -23.68
N ALA A 14 -9.78 -12.48 -23.90
CA ALA A 14 -9.94 -11.69 -23.91
C ALA A 14 -10.02 -10.82 -24.07
N LEU A 15 -10.01 -10.63 -24.28
CA LEU A 15 -10.19 -9.72 -24.19
C LEU A 15 -10.05 -8.81 -23.98
N GLY A 16 -9.82 -8.60 -23.97
CA GLY A 16 -9.76 -7.90 -23.51
C GLY A 16 -9.72 -7.31 -23.00
N TRP A 17 -9.73 -7.31 -22.99
CA TRP A 17 -9.85 -6.83 -22.19
C TRP A 17 -9.47 -6.25 -21.65
N LEU A 18 -9.30 -6.19 -21.49
CA LEU A 18 -9.11 -5.66 -20.77
C LEU A 18 -9.07 -5.11 -20.12
N ALA A 19 -8.91 -5.17 -20.19
CA ALA A 19 -9.12 -4.72 -19.51
C ALA A 19 -8.85 -4.21 -18.64
N ALA A 20 -8.95 -3.83 -18.48
CA ALA A 20 -8.92 -3.12 -17.54
C ALA A 20 -8.82 -3.67 -16.46
N THR A 21 -8.09 -3.54 -15.98
CA THR A 21 -8.11 -4.14 -14.93
C THR A 21 -8.63 -3.49 -13.98
N PRO A 22 -9.30 -4.11 -13.52
CA PRO A 22 -10.04 -3.76 -12.54
C PRO A 22 -9.33 -3.28 -11.49
N SER A 23 -9.76 -2.36 -11.24
CA SER A 23 -9.53 -1.90 -10.10
C SER A 23 -9.70 -2.82 -9.09
N LEU A 24 -8.65 -3.12 -8.56
CA LEU A 24 -8.62 -3.78 -7.34
C LEU A 24 -8.74 -2.75 -6.24
N ALA A 25 -9.50 -1.72 -6.51
CA ALA A 25 -9.79 -0.73 -5.48
C ALA A 25 -10.52 -1.41 -4.34
N VAL A 26 -10.17 -1.06 -3.13
CA VAL A 26 -10.81 -1.61 -1.94
C VAL A 26 -12.25 -1.14 -1.91
N ASN A 27 -13.17 -2.07 -1.82
CA ASN A 27 -14.59 -1.72 -1.72
C ASN A 27 -14.92 -1.21 -0.33
N LYS A 28 -15.94 -0.36 -0.25
CA LYS A 28 -16.33 0.22 1.03
C LYS A 28 -16.62 -0.85 2.08
N GLY A 29 -17.21 -1.97 1.67
CA GLY A 29 -17.54 -3.05 2.60
C GLY A 29 -16.33 -3.80 3.13
N ASP A 30 -15.17 -3.63 2.47
CA ASP A 30 -13.95 -4.32 2.88
C ASP A 30 -13.04 -3.44 3.75
N LEU A 31 -13.45 -2.19 3.99
CA LEU A 31 -12.62 -1.27 4.78
C LEU A 31 -12.81 -1.55 6.27
N PRO A 32 -11.73 -1.65 7.04
CA PRO A 32 -11.84 -1.88 8.46
C PRO A 32 -12.48 -0.69 9.19
N ALA A 33 -13.25 -0.99 10.21
CA ALA A 33 -13.86 0.03 11.04
C ALA A 33 -12.83 0.63 12.00
N LEU A 34 -13.09 1.86 12.42
CA LEU A 34 -12.29 2.49 13.48
C LEU A 34 -12.90 2.18 14.84
N PRO A 35 -12.09 2.11 15.89
CA PRO A 35 -10.64 2.29 15.91
C PRO A 35 -9.92 1.08 15.35
N LEU A 36 -8.80 1.34 14.66
CA LEU A 36 -8.00 0.29 14.06
C LEU A 36 -6.84 -0.05 15.00
N THR A 37 -6.61 -1.33 15.27
CA THR A 37 -5.55 -1.77 16.16
C THR A 37 -4.48 -2.62 15.48
N GLU A 38 -4.71 -3.02 14.22
CA GLU A 38 -3.78 -3.87 13.48
C GLU A 38 -3.49 -3.29 12.12
N LEU A 39 -2.31 -3.61 11.61
CA LEU A 39 -1.92 -3.25 10.25
C LEU A 39 -2.72 -4.09 9.26
N HIS A 40 -3.27 -3.44 8.25
CA HIS A 40 -3.94 -4.11 7.14
C HIS A 40 -3.12 -3.93 5.86
N LYS A 41 -2.90 -5.02 5.14
CA LYS A 41 -2.15 -5.02 3.88
C LYS A 41 -3.05 -5.60 2.80
N ILE A 42 -3.28 -4.81 1.75
CA ILE A 42 -4.18 -5.21 0.67
C ILE A 42 -3.43 -5.07 -0.64
N ASP A 43 -3.11 -6.20 -1.28
CA ASP A 43 -2.41 -6.16 -2.56
C ASP A 43 -3.40 -5.91 -3.69
N SER A 44 -3.24 -4.79 -4.39
CA SER A 44 -4.01 -4.54 -5.61
C SER A 44 -3.30 -5.13 -6.82
N VAL A 45 -1.97 -5.17 -6.79
CA VAL A 45 -1.16 -5.85 -7.80
C VAL A 45 -0.06 -6.61 -7.07
N VAL A 46 0.07 -7.89 -7.36
CA VAL A 46 1.21 -8.65 -6.87
C VAL A 46 2.27 -8.62 -7.95
N GLY A 47 3.42 -8.04 -7.65
CA GLY A 47 4.51 -7.95 -8.60
C GLY A 47 5.13 -9.33 -8.87
N ASP A 48 5.98 -9.39 -9.88
CA ASP A 48 6.68 -10.62 -10.24
C ASP A 48 8.20 -10.47 -10.13
N GLY A 49 8.67 -9.33 -9.64
CA GLY A 49 10.10 -9.09 -9.46
C GLY A 49 10.60 -9.55 -8.10
N GLU A 50 11.74 -9.00 -7.72
CA GLU A 50 12.41 -9.40 -6.47
C GLU A 50 11.59 -9.03 -5.25
N THR A 51 11.62 -9.89 -4.22
CA THR A 51 10.87 -9.68 -2.99
C THR A 51 11.62 -8.76 -2.05
N ALA A 52 10.91 -7.80 -1.46
CA ALA A 52 11.45 -6.92 -0.43
C ALA A 52 11.61 -7.67 0.88
N LYS A 53 12.83 -7.76 1.37
CA LYS A 53 13.17 -8.45 2.61
C LYS A 53 13.80 -7.48 3.59
N ARG A 54 13.68 -7.79 4.87
CA ARG A 54 14.35 -6.99 5.91
C ARG A 54 15.83 -6.88 5.57
N GLY A 55 16.37 -5.67 5.71
CA GLY A 55 17.76 -5.40 5.43
C GLY A 55 18.03 -4.92 4.02
N ALA A 56 17.08 -5.09 3.11
CA ALA A 56 17.26 -4.63 1.74
C ALA A 56 17.01 -3.13 1.65
N SER A 57 17.59 -2.50 0.62
CA SER A 57 17.27 -1.13 0.27
C SER A 57 16.13 -1.18 -0.74
N VAL A 58 15.05 -0.48 -0.47
CA VAL A 58 13.87 -0.49 -1.33
C VAL A 58 13.57 0.90 -1.85
N THR A 59 13.11 0.97 -3.09
CA THR A 59 12.69 2.21 -3.73
C THR A 59 11.21 2.12 -4.03
N VAL A 60 10.45 3.11 -3.60
CA VAL A 60 9.00 3.12 -3.74
C VAL A 60 8.49 4.43 -4.29
N HIS A 61 7.29 4.38 -4.89
CA HIS A 61 6.41 5.53 -4.98
C HIS A 61 5.28 5.32 -4.00
N TYR A 62 4.80 6.38 -3.40
CA TYR A 62 3.69 6.28 -2.47
C TYR A 62 2.83 7.53 -2.46
N SER A 63 1.60 7.35 -2.01
CA SER A 63 0.72 8.46 -1.65
C SER A 63 0.06 8.11 -0.32
N GLY A 64 -0.14 9.09 0.52
CA GLY A 64 -0.69 8.89 1.86
C GLY A 64 -1.87 9.80 2.15
N TRP A 65 -2.86 9.23 2.83
CA TRP A 65 -4.08 9.93 3.24
C TRP A 65 -4.36 9.62 4.70
N LEU A 66 -5.07 10.52 5.35
CA LEU A 66 -5.69 10.18 6.62
C LEU A 66 -6.78 9.17 6.30
N TYR A 67 -6.79 8.04 7.01
CA TYR A 67 -7.79 7.01 6.77
C TYR A 67 -9.16 7.44 7.26
N ASP A 68 -10.16 7.34 6.40
CA ASP A 68 -11.53 7.65 6.74
C ASP A 68 -12.44 6.66 6.03
N PRO A 69 -12.98 5.66 6.75
CA PRO A 69 -13.77 4.62 6.10
C PRO A 69 -15.08 5.14 5.48
N SER A 70 -15.47 6.38 5.77
CA SER A 70 -16.66 6.97 5.13
C SER A 70 -16.35 7.56 3.76
N LYS A 71 -15.07 7.69 3.40
CA LYS A 71 -14.67 8.25 2.12
C LYS A 71 -14.39 7.15 1.10
N PRO A 72 -14.43 7.47 -0.20
CA PRO A 72 -14.13 6.47 -1.23
C PRO A 72 -12.75 5.85 -1.00
N GLN A 73 -12.69 4.53 -1.02
CA GLN A 73 -11.47 3.75 -0.82
C GLN A 73 -10.78 4.03 0.53
N GLY A 74 -11.49 4.64 1.49
CA GLY A 74 -10.92 5.00 2.78
C GLY A 74 -9.99 6.21 2.73
N LYS A 75 -9.95 6.94 1.61
CA LYS A 75 -9.00 8.01 1.40
C LYS A 75 -9.60 9.35 1.84
N GLY A 76 -9.22 9.78 3.03
CA GLY A 76 -9.58 11.10 3.54
C GLY A 76 -8.65 12.16 2.97
N THR A 77 -8.15 13.05 3.83
CA THR A 77 -7.26 14.13 3.39
C THR A 77 -5.89 13.57 3.01
N LYS A 78 -5.43 13.87 1.78
CA LYS A 78 -4.08 13.49 1.34
C LYS A 78 -3.06 14.39 2.03
N PHE A 79 -2.00 13.80 2.57
CA PHE A 79 -0.98 14.58 3.28
C PHE A 79 0.40 14.48 2.65
N ASP A 80 0.65 13.51 1.77
CA ASP A 80 1.96 13.35 1.15
C ASP A 80 1.86 12.48 -0.10
N SER A 81 2.77 12.69 -1.06
CA SER A 81 2.87 11.83 -2.24
C SER A 81 4.21 12.04 -2.92
N SER A 82 4.95 10.95 -3.11
CA SER A 82 6.20 10.99 -3.87
C SER A 82 5.92 11.28 -5.34
N LYS A 83 4.76 10.83 -5.84
CA LYS A 83 4.38 11.07 -7.23
C LYS A 83 4.12 12.54 -7.51
N ASP A 84 3.51 13.25 -6.55
CA ASP A 84 3.26 14.68 -6.70
C ASP A 84 4.58 15.47 -6.77
N ARG A 85 5.63 14.96 -6.13
CA ARG A 85 6.96 15.58 -6.18
C ARG A 85 7.78 15.10 -7.38
N GLY A 86 7.33 14.06 -8.08
CA GLY A 86 8.07 13.49 -9.20
C GLY A 86 9.36 12.81 -8.78
N GLN A 87 9.43 12.30 -7.55
CA GLN A 87 10.68 11.74 -7.02
C GLN A 87 10.38 10.51 -6.18
N THR A 88 11.04 9.39 -6.50
CA THR A 88 10.91 8.16 -5.71
C THR A 88 11.52 8.33 -4.33
N PHE A 89 11.16 7.45 -3.42
CA PHE A 89 11.67 7.43 -2.06
C PHE A 89 12.39 6.11 -1.80
N GLN A 90 13.60 6.19 -1.25
CA GLN A 90 14.42 5.01 -0.98
C GLN A 90 14.71 4.91 0.51
N PHE A 91 14.61 3.71 1.06
CA PHE A 91 14.92 3.51 2.49
C PHE A 91 15.36 2.07 2.73
N GLY A 92 16.08 1.86 3.85
CA GLY A 92 16.44 0.51 4.30
C GLY A 92 15.27 -0.12 5.05
N LEU A 93 14.78 -1.24 4.53
CA LEU A 93 13.61 -1.90 5.07
C LEU A 93 13.92 -2.61 6.39
N GLY A 94 13.06 -2.39 7.39
CA GLY A 94 13.19 -3.06 8.68
C GLY A 94 14.23 -2.46 9.60
N ARG A 95 14.70 -1.25 9.30
CA ARG A 95 15.78 -0.60 10.08
C ARG A 95 15.30 0.57 10.92
N GLY A 96 13.99 0.77 11.01
CA GLY A 96 13.46 1.89 11.79
C GLY A 96 13.66 3.25 11.12
N MET A 97 13.97 3.28 9.83
CA MET A 97 14.14 4.53 9.09
C MET A 97 12.82 5.18 8.72
N VAL A 98 11.74 4.42 8.79
CA VAL A 98 10.38 4.84 8.46
C VAL A 98 9.45 4.37 9.58
N ILE A 99 8.18 4.77 9.52
CA ILE A 99 7.21 4.30 10.51
C ILE A 99 7.10 2.78 10.47
N GLN A 100 6.77 2.18 11.62
CA GLN A 100 6.73 0.72 11.73
C GLN A 100 5.74 0.10 10.75
N GLY A 101 4.64 0.78 10.49
CA GLY A 101 3.66 0.31 9.51
C GLY A 101 4.25 0.10 8.12
N TRP A 102 5.27 0.87 7.76
CA TRP A 102 5.98 0.68 6.50
C TRP A 102 6.99 -0.47 6.59
N ASP A 103 7.79 -0.51 7.67
CA ASP A 103 8.76 -1.61 7.83
C ASP A 103 8.06 -2.96 7.80
N GLN A 104 6.89 -3.07 8.43
CA GLN A 104 6.12 -4.31 8.43
C GLN A 104 5.28 -4.47 7.16
N GLY A 105 4.78 -3.36 6.63
CA GLY A 105 3.84 -3.41 5.52
C GLY A 105 4.47 -3.64 4.16
N VAL A 106 5.66 -3.09 3.94
CA VAL A 106 6.36 -3.23 2.65
C VAL A 106 7.08 -4.56 2.55
N GLU A 107 7.44 -5.15 3.69
CA GLU A 107 8.08 -6.46 3.69
C GLU A 107 7.21 -7.47 2.96
N GLY A 108 7.82 -8.23 2.05
CA GLY A 108 7.09 -9.25 1.28
C GLY A 108 6.52 -8.76 -0.04
N MET A 109 6.53 -7.45 -0.30
CA MET A 109 6.14 -6.97 -1.62
C MET A 109 7.16 -7.39 -2.66
N LYS A 110 6.72 -7.53 -3.89
CA LYS A 110 7.61 -7.81 -5.02
C LYS A 110 7.65 -6.62 -5.94
N VAL A 111 8.79 -6.40 -6.57
CA VAL A 111 8.95 -5.31 -7.53
C VAL A 111 7.86 -5.41 -8.60
N GLY A 112 7.23 -4.29 -8.89
CA GLY A 112 6.08 -4.21 -9.77
C GLY A 112 4.75 -4.30 -9.05
N GLY A 113 4.75 -4.58 -7.75
CA GLY A 113 3.53 -4.69 -6.97
C GLY A 113 3.03 -3.37 -6.44
N ASN A 114 1.74 -3.32 -6.15
CA ASN A 114 1.09 -2.20 -5.48
C ASN A 114 0.35 -2.75 -4.25
N ARG A 115 0.56 -2.12 -3.12
CA ARG A 115 -0.06 -2.55 -1.86
C ARG A 115 -0.62 -1.34 -1.14
N THR A 116 -1.85 -1.49 -0.66
CA THR A 116 -2.45 -0.50 0.23
C THR A 116 -2.18 -0.93 1.66
N LEU A 117 -1.66 0.01 2.45
CA LEU A 117 -1.41 -0.21 3.88
C LEU A 117 -2.36 0.67 4.67
N ILE A 118 -3.12 0.07 5.60
CA ILE A 118 -3.93 0.84 6.54
C ILE A 118 -3.30 0.63 7.90
N ILE A 119 -2.78 1.71 8.47
CA ILE A 119 -1.83 1.67 9.57
C ILE A 119 -2.44 2.31 10.81
N PRO A 120 -2.55 1.54 11.91
CA PRO A 120 -3.06 2.11 13.16
C PRO A 120 -2.07 3.11 13.74
N PRO A 121 -2.53 4.00 14.63
CA PRO A 121 -1.65 5.03 15.22
C PRO A 121 -0.37 4.48 15.84
N ASP A 122 -0.44 3.33 16.50
CA ASP A 122 0.73 2.76 17.17
C ASP A 122 1.86 2.40 16.21
N LEU A 123 1.54 2.13 14.96
CA LEU A 123 2.53 1.80 13.93
C LEU A 123 2.79 2.98 12.98
N GLY A 124 2.16 4.13 13.27
CA GLY A 124 2.33 5.36 12.52
C GLY A 124 3.00 6.42 13.38
N TYR A 125 2.34 7.57 13.51
CA TYR A 125 2.92 8.71 14.23
C TYR A 125 2.37 8.88 15.64
N GLY A 126 1.50 7.96 16.08
CA GLY A 126 1.07 7.87 17.46
C GLY A 126 0.36 9.11 17.98
N SER A 127 0.54 9.36 19.26
CA SER A 127 -0.12 10.48 19.95
C SER A 127 0.47 11.83 19.60
N ARG A 128 1.63 11.88 18.93
CA ARG A 128 2.26 13.14 18.55
C ARG A 128 1.75 13.69 17.23
N GLY A 129 1.35 12.80 16.31
CA GLY A 129 1.11 13.21 14.96
C GLY A 129 2.39 13.66 14.28
N ALA A 130 2.29 14.40 13.18
CA ALA A 130 3.46 14.86 12.44
C ALA A 130 3.16 16.17 11.69
N GLY A 131 4.04 17.16 11.92
CA GLY A 131 4.13 18.32 11.06
C GLY A 131 2.87 19.13 10.82
N GLY A 132 1.89 19.06 11.68
CA GLY A 132 0.65 19.80 11.49
C GLY A 132 -0.28 19.22 10.42
N VAL A 133 0.15 18.19 9.70
CA VAL A 133 -0.67 17.56 8.65
C VAL A 133 -1.23 16.22 9.11
N ILE A 134 -0.58 15.57 10.07
CA ILE A 134 -1.07 14.33 10.64
C ILE A 134 -1.43 14.60 12.10
N PRO A 135 -2.73 14.54 12.44
CA PRO A 135 -3.14 14.82 13.82
C PRO A 135 -2.75 13.70 14.77
N PRO A 136 -2.83 13.94 16.07
CA PRO A 136 -2.59 12.89 17.06
C PRO A 136 -3.55 11.71 16.85
N ASN A 137 -3.02 10.51 17.04
CA ASN A 137 -3.80 9.27 17.00
C ASN A 137 -4.47 9.00 15.65
N ALA A 138 -3.84 9.44 14.56
CA ALA A 138 -4.39 9.25 13.24
C ALA A 138 -4.12 7.84 12.72
N THR A 139 -5.13 7.23 12.11
CA THR A 139 -4.98 6.03 11.31
C THR A 139 -4.64 6.49 9.89
N LEU A 140 -3.66 5.85 9.27
CA LEU A 140 -3.12 6.28 7.99
C LEU A 140 -3.41 5.26 6.90
N LEU A 141 -3.59 5.74 5.68
CA LEU A 141 -3.69 4.87 4.51
C LEU A 141 -2.62 5.27 3.51
N PHE A 142 -1.83 4.30 3.06
CA PHE A 142 -0.84 4.54 2.01
C PHE A 142 -1.06 3.59 0.86
N ASP A 143 -0.96 4.09 -0.37
CA ASP A 143 -0.79 3.26 -1.55
C ASP A 143 0.70 3.26 -1.84
N VAL A 144 1.31 2.09 -1.90
CA VAL A 144 2.75 1.92 -2.10
C VAL A 144 3.00 1.08 -3.33
N GLU A 145 3.84 1.60 -4.22
CA GLU A 145 4.30 0.86 -5.39
C GLU A 145 5.79 0.55 -5.21
N LEU A 146 6.17 -0.71 -5.28
CA LEU A 146 7.57 -1.10 -5.13
C LEU A 146 8.26 -1.06 -6.48
N ILE A 147 9.26 -0.17 -6.60
CA ILE A 147 9.94 0.10 -7.86
C ILE A 147 11.21 -0.74 -7.99
N ASN A 148 11.98 -0.88 -6.90
CA ASN A 148 13.27 -1.56 -6.94
C ASN A 148 13.66 -2.11 -5.57
N VAL A 149 14.45 -3.17 -5.58
CA VAL A 149 15.04 -3.77 -4.38
C VAL A 149 16.51 -4.00 -4.63
N GLU A 150 17.38 -3.60 -3.66
CA GLU A 150 18.83 -3.84 -3.74
C GLU A 150 19.35 -4.53 -2.49
#